data_6d6a786327eb4a660e69bb2e1acbfa95
#
_entry.id   6d6a786327eb4a660e69bb2e1acbfa95
#
_cell.length_a   1.000
_cell.length_b   1.000
_cell.length_c   1.000
_cell.angle_alpha   90.00
_cell.angle_beta   90.00
_cell.angle_gamma   90.00
#
_symmetry.space_group_name_H-M   'P 1'
#
loop_
_entity.id
_entity.type
_entity.pdbx_description
1 polymer ?
#
loop_
_entity_poly.entity_id
_entity_poly.type
_entity_poly.pdbx_seq_one_letter_code
_entity_poly.pdbx_strand_id
1 'polypeptide(L)'
;MNISETDKSYIAGLFDGEGCIGYYNANPNPQGTPYCHSSVHISNTNQNVIIWVGKITGIGRSSTQKFKDGKRRTAYQWQLSKKAQVREFLEAIRPYLHVKAEQVDTLLELFKKEVGYIKKHGSVSSEVAALRVETVAKLKALKRAT
;
A
#
# COMPACT_ATOMS: atom_id res chain seq x y z
N MET A 1 15.94 -1.02 0.68
CA MET A 1 15.71 -1.61 -0.67
C MET A 1 16.76 -1.08 -1.64
N ASN A 2 17.57 -1.96 -2.17
CA ASN A 2 18.63 -1.57 -3.11
C ASN A 2 18.16 -1.75 -4.56
N ILE A 3 17.37 -0.76 -5.03
CA ILE A 3 16.80 -0.74 -6.37
C ILE A 3 17.37 0.47 -7.11
N SER A 4 17.76 0.28 -8.39
CA SER A 4 18.25 1.39 -9.23
C SER A 4 17.17 2.48 -9.41
N GLU A 5 17.60 3.71 -9.66
CA GLU A 5 16.66 4.81 -9.92
C GLU A 5 15.77 4.54 -11.14
N THR A 6 16.32 3.90 -12.17
CA THR A 6 15.56 3.49 -13.36
C THR A 6 14.46 2.49 -13.01
N ASP A 7 14.78 1.48 -12.20
CA ASP A 7 13.80 0.48 -11.77
C ASP A 7 12.73 1.07 -10.84
N LYS A 8 13.12 1.96 -9.93
CA LYS A 8 12.16 2.70 -9.09
C LYS A 8 11.17 3.51 -9.94
N SER A 9 11.69 4.19 -10.95
CA SER A 9 10.86 4.99 -11.86
C SER A 9 9.89 4.11 -12.66
N TYR A 10 10.34 2.96 -13.16
CA TYR A 10 9.47 2.00 -13.85
C TYR A 10 8.40 1.44 -12.92
N ILE A 11 8.77 1.02 -11.71
CA ILE A 11 7.83 0.49 -10.71
C ILE A 11 6.81 1.56 -10.33
N ALA A 12 7.22 2.82 -10.18
CA ALA A 12 6.31 3.92 -9.87
C ALA A 12 5.28 4.13 -10.97
N GLY A 13 5.69 4.11 -12.25
CA GLY A 13 4.76 4.20 -13.37
C GLY A 13 3.80 3.01 -13.43
N LEU A 14 4.30 1.80 -13.21
CA LEU A 14 3.48 0.60 -13.13
C LEU A 14 2.48 0.70 -11.95
N PHE A 15 2.92 1.20 -10.82
CA PHE A 15 2.08 1.41 -9.63
C PHE A 15 1.02 2.49 -9.86
N ASP A 16 1.36 3.57 -10.54
CA ASP A 16 0.38 4.59 -10.91
C ASP A 16 -0.76 4.03 -11.77
N GLY A 17 -0.44 3.13 -12.69
CA GLY A 17 -1.43 2.52 -13.58
C GLY A 17 -2.17 1.33 -12.99
N GLU A 18 -1.45 0.42 -12.35
CA GLU A 18 -1.95 -0.91 -11.97
C GLU A 18 -1.91 -1.18 -10.46
N GLY A 19 -1.35 -0.27 -9.68
CA GLY A 19 -1.17 -0.44 -8.25
C GLY A 19 -2.38 -0.02 -7.43
N CYS A 20 -2.43 -0.54 -6.20
CA CYS A 20 -3.44 -0.13 -5.22
C CYS A 20 -2.84 -0.07 -3.82
N ILE A 21 -3.24 0.93 -3.06
CA ILE A 21 -2.99 1.05 -1.64
C ILE A 21 -4.24 0.58 -0.90
N GLY A 22 -4.11 -0.41 -0.05
CA GLY A 22 -5.14 -0.82 0.90
C GLY A 22 -4.85 -0.24 2.28
N TYR A 23 -5.83 0.41 2.88
CA TYR A 23 -5.78 0.81 4.28
C TYR A 23 -7.21 0.78 4.84
N TYR A 24 -7.45 -0.13 5.77
CA TYR A 24 -8.78 -0.36 6.29
C TYR A 24 -8.75 -0.82 7.75
N ASN A 25 -9.83 -0.54 8.47
CA ASN A 25 -10.01 -1.03 9.83
C ASN A 25 -10.47 -2.51 9.78
N ALA A 26 -9.65 -3.41 10.29
CA ALA A 26 -9.94 -4.83 10.38
C ALA A 26 -10.72 -5.22 11.63
N ASN A 27 -10.94 -4.29 12.57
CA ASN A 27 -11.74 -4.54 13.77
C ASN A 27 -13.20 -4.15 13.51
N PRO A 28 -14.11 -5.12 13.39
CA PRO A 28 -15.53 -4.84 13.13
C PRO A 28 -16.28 -4.30 14.36
N ASN A 29 -15.68 -4.35 15.56
CA ASN A 29 -16.32 -3.88 16.79
C ASN A 29 -16.20 -2.36 16.90
N PRO A 30 -17.32 -1.59 16.78
CA PRO A 30 -17.26 -0.12 16.87
C PRO A 30 -16.84 0.38 18.26
N GLN A 31 -16.92 -0.44 19.29
CA GLN A 31 -16.48 -0.14 20.66
C GLN A 31 -14.98 -0.45 20.88
N GLY A 32 -14.36 -1.20 19.96
CA GLY A 32 -12.97 -1.60 20.06
C GLY A 32 -12.00 -0.56 19.50
N THR A 33 -10.72 -0.70 19.85
CA THR A 33 -9.65 0.10 19.26
C THR A 33 -9.51 -0.25 17.77
N PRO A 34 -9.51 0.73 16.86
CA PRO A 34 -9.30 0.49 15.45
C PRO A 34 -7.96 -0.22 15.19
N TYR A 35 -8.03 -1.37 14.58
CA TYR A 35 -6.86 -2.11 14.08
C TYR A 35 -6.81 -1.98 12.57
N CYS A 36 -5.96 -1.09 12.07
CA CYS A 36 -5.88 -0.79 10.66
C CYS A 36 -4.75 -1.58 9.99
N HIS A 37 -5.11 -2.21 8.88
CA HIS A 37 -4.22 -2.94 8.00
C HIS A 37 -3.81 -2.08 6.82
N SER A 38 -2.51 -2.01 6.57
CA SER A 38 -1.97 -1.43 5.34
C SER A 38 -1.51 -2.53 4.39
N SER A 39 -1.78 -2.34 3.11
CA SER A 39 -1.30 -3.20 2.05
C SER A 39 -1.00 -2.42 0.79
N VAL A 40 -0.14 -2.97 -0.03
CA VAL A 40 0.15 -2.49 -1.37
C VAL A 40 0.11 -3.68 -2.29
N HIS A 41 -0.52 -3.54 -3.45
CA HIS A 41 -0.46 -4.57 -4.47
C HIS A 41 -0.36 -3.99 -5.88
N ILE A 42 0.23 -4.77 -6.76
CA ILE A 42 0.27 -4.54 -8.21
C ILE A 42 -0.27 -5.79 -8.87
N SER A 43 -1.27 -5.62 -9.74
CA SER A 43 -1.86 -6.72 -10.51
C SER A 43 -1.67 -6.49 -11.99
N ASN A 44 -1.36 -7.55 -12.73
CA ASN A 44 -1.24 -7.50 -14.18
C ASN A 44 -1.52 -8.86 -14.78
N THR A 45 -1.99 -8.90 -16.02
CA THR A 45 -2.15 -10.14 -16.79
C THR A 45 -0.82 -10.66 -17.34
N ASN A 46 0.21 -9.82 -17.37
CA ASN A 46 1.56 -10.22 -17.74
C ASN A 46 2.28 -10.76 -16.49
N GLN A 47 2.44 -12.09 -16.44
CA GLN A 47 3.09 -12.76 -15.33
C GLN A 47 4.54 -12.30 -15.13
N ASN A 48 5.27 -12.08 -16.21
CA ASN A 48 6.69 -11.77 -16.15
C ASN A 48 6.98 -10.46 -15.42
N VAL A 49 6.13 -9.43 -15.61
CA VAL A 49 6.32 -8.15 -14.91
C VAL A 49 6.07 -8.29 -13.41
N ILE A 50 5.12 -9.12 -13.01
CA ILE A 50 4.83 -9.39 -11.59
C ILE A 50 5.97 -10.18 -10.94
N ILE A 51 6.50 -11.20 -11.62
CA ILE A 51 7.69 -11.93 -11.17
C ILE A 51 8.88 -10.99 -11.03
N TRP A 52 9.08 -10.11 -12.02
CA TRP A 52 10.17 -9.13 -12.00
C TRP A 52 10.07 -8.18 -10.79
N VAL A 53 8.88 -7.65 -10.49
CA VAL A 53 8.67 -6.78 -9.31
C VAL A 53 9.07 -7.50 -8.03
N GLY A 54 8.63 -8.73 -7.83
CA GLY A 54 8.99 -9.53 -6.65
C GLY A 54 10.50 -9.77 -6.55
N LYS A 55 11.14 -10.05 -7.68
CA LYS A 55 12.59 -10.32 -7.77
C LYS A 55 13.43 -9.08 -7.49
N ILE A 56 13.08 -7.94 -8.10
CA ILE A 56 13.85 -6.71 -7.97
C ILE A 56 13.68 -6.07 -6.59
N THR A 57 12.49 -6.16 -5.98
CA THR A 57 12.24 -5.65 -4.64
C THR A 57 12.78 -6.58 -3.55
N GLY A 58 12.84 -7.87 -3.81
CA GLY A 58 13.25 -8.88 -2.83
C GLY A 58 12.28 -9.06 -1.66
N ILE A 59 11.10 -8.45 -1.73
CA ILE A 59 10.07 -8.49 -0.67
C ILE A 59 8.70 -8.77 -1.29
N GLY A 60 7.74 -9.08 -0.43
CA GLY A 60 6.37 -9.32 -0.86
C GLY A 60 6.08 -10.76 -1.23
N ARG A 61 4.87 -10.96 -1.70
CA ARG A 61 4.35 -12.26 -2.09
C ARG A 61 3.58 -12.15 -3.39
N SER A 62 3.79 -13.10 -4.29
CA SER A 62 3.05 -13.20 -5.55
C SER A 62 1.96 -14.25 -5.44
N SER A 63 0.84 -14.00 -6.12
CA SER A 63 -0.29 -14.92 -6.22
C SER A 63 -0.91 -14.87 -7.61
N THR A 64 -1.68 -15.90 -7.93
CA THR A 64 -2.40 -16.01 -9.20
C THR A 64 -3.90 -15.91 -8.94
N GLN A 65 -4.58 -15.07 -9.69
CA GLN A 65 -6.04 -14.91 -9.63
C GLN A 65 -6.66 -15.51 -10.89
N LYS A 66 -7.39 -16.60 -10.71
CA LYS A 66 -8.17 -17.23 -11.78
C LYS A 66 -9.65 -16.88 -11.61
N PHE A 67 -10.29 -16.48 -12.69
CA PHE A 67 -11.70 -16.13 -12.68
C PHE A 67 -12.52 -17.25 -13.34
N LYS A 68 -13.62 -17.66 -12.70
CA LYS A 68 -14.48 -18.78 -13.15
C LYS A 68 -15.51 -18.37 -14.20
N ASP A 69 -15.61 -17.07 -14.51
CA ASP A 69 -16.61 -16.54 -15.45
C ASP A 69 -16.30 -16.80 -16.94
N GLY A 70 -15.13 -17.34 -17.26
CA GLY A 70 -14.68 -17.61 -18.63
C GLY A 70 -14.42 -16.35 -19.47
N LYS A 71 -14.59 -15.16 -18.91
CA LYS A 71 -14.47 -13.86 -19.61
C LYS A 71 -13.20 -13.12 -19.24
N ARG A 72 -12.83 -13.14 -17.95
CA ARG A 72 -11.65 -12.44 -17.45
C ARG A 72 -10.40 -13.31 -17.60
N ARG A 73 -9.32 -12.69 -18.06
CA ARG A 73 -8.02 -13.36 -18.13
C ARG A 73 -7.48 -13.61 -16.72
N THR A 74 -6.69 -14.68 -16.58
CA THR A 74 -5.90 -14.91 -15.37
C THR A 74 -5.03 -13.68 -15.10
N ALA A 75 -5.10 -13.18 -13.88
CA ALA A 75 -4.26 -12.08 -13.41
C ALA A 75 -3.25 -12.57 -12.36
N TYR A 76 -2.13 -11.89 -12.31
CA TYR A 76 -1.07 -12.14 -11.35
C TYR A 76 -0.94 -10.93 -10.46
N GLN A 77 -0.64 -11.14 -9.18
CA GLN A 77 -0.57 -10.07 -8.20
C GLN A 77 0.68 -10.22 -7.35
N TRP A 78 1.39 -9.12 -7.17
CA TRP A 78 2.41 -8.97 -6.14
C TRP A 78 1.84 -8.09 -5.02
N GLN A 79 2.11 -8.46 -3.76
CA GLN A 79 1.51 -7.80 -2.60
C GLN A 79 2.48 -7.67 -1.43
N LEU A 80 2.40 -6.54 -0.74
CA LEU A 80 2.98 -6.28 0.57
C LEU A 80 1.88 -6.11 1.61
N SER A 81 2.06 -6.71 2.78
CA SER A 81 1.11 -6.60 3.91
C SER A 81 1.80 -6.18 5.21
N LYS A 82 3.11 -6.30 5.29
CA LYS A 82 3.87 -5.86 6.47
C LYS A 82 4.06 -4.35 6.41
N LYS A 83 3.63 -3.64 7.44
CA LYS A 83 3.70 -2.18 7.52
C LYS A 83 5.08 -1.61 7.21
N ALA A 84 6.14 -2.22 7.77
CA ALA A 84 7.51 -1.78 7.51
C ALA A 84 7.89 -1.89 6.03
N GLN A 85 7.49 -2.97 5.35
CA GLN A 85 7.74 -3.19 3.94
C GLN A 85 6.90 -2.26 3.06
N VAL A 86 5.63 -2.04 3.42
CA VAL A 86 4.76 -1.08 2.74
C VAL A 86 5.37 0.32 2.78
N ARG A 87 5.81 0.74 3.96
CA ARG A 87 6.46 2.05 4.14
C ARG A 87 7.73 2.16 3.30
N GLU A 88 8.63 1.20 3.39
CA GLU A 88 9.90 1.19 2.64
C GLU A 88 9.67 1.26 1.12
N PHE A 89 8.74 0.46 0.62
CA PHE A 89 8.37 0.45 -0.79
C PHE A 89 7.81 1.79 -1.25
N LEU A 90 6.83 2.33 -0.51
CA LEU A 90 6.20 3.60 -0.86
C LEU A 90 7.18 4.78 -0.81
N GLU A 91 8.07 4.81 0.18
CA GLU A 91 9.13 5.81 0.26
C GLU A 91 10.07 5.73 -0.95
N ALA A 92 10.41 4.53 -1.40
CA ALA A 92 11.32 4.32 -2.53
C ALA A 92 10.73 4.81 -3.86
N ILE A 93 9.44 4.60 -4.11
CA ILE A 93 8.80 4.97 -5.39
C ILE A 93 8.17 6.37 -5.37
N ARG A 94 7.98 6.96 -4.19
CA ARG A 94 7.27 8.24 -4.03
C ARG A 94 7.80 9.36 -4.93
N PRO A 95 9.12 9.56 -5.10
CA PRO A 95 9.65 10.66 -5.94
C PRO A 95 9.23 10.59 -7.42
N TYR A 96 8.82 9.40 -7.89
CA TYR A 96 8.51 9.14 -9.30
C TYR A 96 7.01 9.01 -9.59
N LEU A 97 6.16 9.11 -8.55
CA LEU A 97 4.70 8.99 -8.70
C LEU A 97 4.09 10.29 -9.21
N HIS A 98 3.11 10.16 -10.08
CA HIS A 98 2.30 11.27 -10.59
C HIS A 98 0.83 11.16 -10.16
N VAL A 99 0.23 9.97 -10.31
CA VAL A 99 -1.21 9.77 -10.08
C VAL A 99 -1.52 9.50 -8.61
N LYS A 100 -0.74 8.63 -7.99
CA LYS A 100 -0.99 8.15 -6.61
C LYS A 100 -0.14 8.84 -5.54
N ALA A 101 0.57 9.89 -5.90
CA ALA A 101 1.47 10.61 -4.99
C ALA A 101 0.77 11.06 -3.70
N GLU A 102 -0.40 11.68 -3.81
CA GLU A 102 -1.16 12.18 -2.66
C GLU A 102 -1.67 11.05 -1.75
N GLN A 103 -2.09 9.93 -2.33
CA GLN A 103 -2.47 8.75 -1.56
C GLN A 103 -1.28 8.20 -0.76
N VAL A 104 -0.12 8.12 -1.38
CA VAL A 104 1.13 7.68 -0.74
C VAL A 104 1.53 8.63 0.39
N ASP A 105 1.53 9.92 0.13
CA ASP A 105 1.86 10.94 1.14
C ASP A 105 0.93 10.85 2.36
N THR A 106 -0.36 10.66 2.13
CA THR A 106 -1.36 10.51 3.20
C THR A 106 -1.04 9.34 4.12
N LEU A 107 -0.69 8.18 3.56
CA LEU A 107 -0.35 7.01 4.35
C LEU A 107 1.01 7.13 5.05
N LEU A 108 2.02 7.64 4.35
CA LEU A 108 3.35 7.85 4.93
C LEU A 108 3.32 8.88 6.08
N GLU A 109 2.53 9.92 5.95
CA GLU A 109 2.34 10.92 7.02
C GLU A 109 1.72 10.30 8.26
N LEU A 110 0.69 9.45 8.09
CA LEU A 110 0.12 8.69 9.21
C LEU A 110 1.18 7.83 9.90
N PHE A 111 1.95 7.06 9.15
CA PHE A 111 2.99 6.20 9.72
C PHE A 111 4.00 6.99 10.52
N LYS A 112 4.40 8.16 10.03
CA LYS A 112 5.32 9.06 10.73
C LYS A 112 4.73 9.58 12.04
N LYS A 113 3.47 9.99 12.03
CA LYS A 113 2.75 10.47 13.23
C LYS A 113 2.60 9.37 14.27
N GLU A 114 2.26 8.15 13.86
CA GLU A 114 2.15 6.99 14.76
C GLU A 114 3.47 6.69 15.45
N VAL A 115 4.57 6.62 14.70
CA VAL A 115 5.89 6.37 15.26
C VAL A 115 6.28 7.44 16.28
N GLY A 116 6.06 8.70 15.94
CA GLY A 116 6.31 9.82 16.84
C GLY A 116 5.49 9.75 18.12
N TYR A 117 4.22 9.40 18.02
CA TYR A 117 3.32 9.26 19.15
C TYR A 117 3.70 8.09 20.06
N ILE A 118 3.91 6.91 19.50
CA ILE A 118 4.29 5.71 20.25
C ILE A 118 5.63 5.93 20.97
N LYS A 119 6.60 6.55 20.29
CA LYS A 119 7.90 6.88 20.88
C LYS A 119 7.77 7.81 22.10
N LYS A 120 6.82 8.75 22.07
CA LYS A 120 6.57 9.72 23.14
C LYS A 120 5.74 9.13 24.29
N HIS A 121 4.74 8.31 24.00
CA HIS A 121 3.72 7.85 24.94
C HIS A 121 3.74 6.35 25.25
N GLY A 122 4.53 5.55 24.53
CA GLY A 122 4.71 4.11 24.77
C GLY A 122 3.58 3.20 24.29
N SER A 123 2.44 3.76 23.88
CA SER A 123 1.28 2.98 23.43
C SER A 123 0.38 3.75 22.45
N VAL A 124 -0.46 3.01 21.75
CA VAL A 124 -1.50 3.60 20.89
C VAL A 124 -2.62 4.16 21.76
N SER A 125 -2.99 5.42 21.53
CA SER A 125 -4.08 6.11 22.23
C SER A 125 -5.30 6.32 21.33
N SER A 126 -6.36 6.88 21.94
CA SER A 126 -7.55 7.36 21.22
C SER A 126 -7.22 8.37 20.12
N GLU A 127 -6.18 9.18 20.28
CA GLU A 127 -5.74 10.15 19.26
C GLU A 127 -5.20 9.45 18.01
N VAL A 128 -4.33 8.44 18.17
CA VAL A 128 -3.83 7.63 17.05
C VAL A 128 -4.97 6.85 16.39
N ALA A 129 -5.89 6.31 17.17
CA ALA A 129 -7.08 5.64 16.67
C ALA A 129 -7.93 6.57 15.79
N ALA A 130 -8.14 7.81 16.22
CA ALA A 130 -8.87 8.83 15.45
C ALA A 130 -8.14 9.19 14.15
N LEU A 131 -6.81 9.34 14.18
CA LEU A 131 -6.00 9.59 13.00
C LEU A 131 -6.09 8.45 11.99
N ARG A 132 -6.14 7.20 12.44
CA ARG A 132 -6.31 6.03 11.58
C ARG A 132 -7.65 6.06 10.86
N VAL A 133 -8.74 6.32 11.57
CA VAL A 133 -10.08 6.41 10.99
C VAL A 133 -10.17 7.54 9.97
N GLU A 134 -9.62 8.71 10.28
CA GLU A 134 -9.55 9.85 9.38
C GLU A 134 -8.75 9.52 8.11
N THR A 135 -7.62 8.82 8.25
CA THR A 135 -6.78 8.41 7.12
C THR A 135 -7.51 7.42 6.21
N VAL A 136 -8.26 6.46 6.76
CA VAL A 136 -9.10 5.55 5.97
C VAL A 136 -10.10 6.33 5.12
N ALA A 137 -10.79 7.29 5.72
CA ALA A 137 -11.77 8.12 5.02
C ALA A 137 -11.12 8.98 3.92
N LYS A 138 -9.99 9.59 4.22
CA LYS A 138 -9.23 10.43 3.26
C LYS A 138 -8.73 9.62 2.07
N LEU A 139 -8.15 8.45 2.29
CA LEU A 139 -7.69 7.57 1.21
C LEU A 139 -8.86 7.11 0.33
N LYS A 140 -9.99 6.79 0.93
CA LYS A 140 -11.19 6.41 0.18
C LYS A 140 -11.69 7.55 -0.72
N ALA A 141 -11.67 8.78 -0.22
CA ALA A 141 -12.03 9.97 -0.98
C ALA A 141 -11.05 10.22 -2.15
N LEU A 142 -9.75 10.13 -1.91
CA LEU A 142 -8.72 10.29 -2.93
C LEU A 142 -8.82 9.26 -4.05
N LYS A 143 -9.13 8.00 -3.71
CA LYS A 143 -9.33 6.93 -4.71
C LYS A 143 -10.54 7.21 -5.62
N ARG A 144 -11.60 7.81 -5.10
CA ARG A 144 -12.78 8.18 -5.88
C ARG A 144 -12.52 9.37 -6.81
N ALA A 145 -11.60 10.25 -6.42
CA ALA A 145 -11.23 11.43 -7.20
C ALA A 145 -10.20 11.13 -8.30
N THR A 146 -9.53 9.98 -8.22
CA THR A 146 -8.55 9.52 -9.21
C THR A 146 -9.21 8.49 -10.14
#